data_daea3d05846db1e9198a1fd65e329207
#
_entry.id   daea3d05846db1e9198a1fd65e329207
#
_cell.length_a   1.000
_cell.length_b   1.000
_cell.length_c   1.000
_cell.angle_alpha   90.00
_cell.angle_beta   90.00
_cell.angle_gamma   90.00
#
_symmetry.space_group_name_H-M   'P 1'
#
loop_
_entity.id
_entity.type
_entity.pdbx_description
1 polymer ?
#
loop_
_entity_poly.entity_id
_entity_poly.type
_entity_poly.pdbx_seq_one_letter_code
_entity_poly.pdbx_strand_id
1 'polypeptide(L)'
;MPTFNQLVRKGREKVTYKSTSPAMQKGMNTLKNRETNLSSPQKRGVCTAVRTSTPKKPNSALRKIARVRLTNGYEVTAYIPGIGHNLQEHSVVMIRGGRVKDLPGVRYHIIRGTLDAQGVANRMQGRSKYGAKRPKAAKKK
;
A
#
# COMPACT_ATOMS: atom_id res chain seq x y z
N MET A 1 -23.45 2.42 -35.87
CA MET A 1 -23.69 1.12 -35.32
C MET A 1 -23.07 0.02 -36.17
N PRO A 2 -22.20 -0.83 -35.64
CA PRO A 2 -21.61 -1.87 -36.49
C PRO A 2 -22.62 -2.96 -36.83
N THR A 3 -22.47 -3.54 -38.01
CA THR A 3 -23.28 -4.66 -38.45
C THR A 3 -22.75 -5.97 -37.84
N PHE A 4 -23.57 -7.02 -37.90
CA PHE A 4 -23.13 -8.33 -37.41
C PHE A 4 -21.89 -8.83 -38.16
N ASN A 5 -21.83 -8.58 -39.44
CA ASN A 5 -20.67 -8.99 -40.26
C ASN A 5 -19.40 -8.24 -39.84
N GLN A 6 -19.53 -6.97 -39.50
CA GLN A 6 -18.39 -6.21 -38.99
C GLN A 6 -17.89 -6.71 -37.67
N LEU A 7 -18.79 -7.11 -36.77
CA LEU A 7 -18.42 -7.69 -35.48
C LEU A 7 -17.74 -9.06 -35.62
N VAL A 8 -18.15 -9.83 -36.63
CA VAL A 8 -17.50 -11.13 -36.89
C VAL A 8 -16.07 -10.93 -37.38
N ARG A 9 -15.84 -9.90 -38.22
CA ARG A 9 -14.49 -9.63 -38.72
C ARG A 9 -13.58 -9.00 -37.69
N LYS A 10 -14.11 -8.04 -36.94
CA LYS A 10 -13.36 -7.26 -35.95
C LYS A 10 -14.08 -7.32 -34.62
N GLY A 11 -14.17 -8.51 -34.06
CA GLY A 11 -14.85 -8.71 -32.81
C GLY A 11 -14.33 -7.75 -31.72
N ARG A 12 -15.22 -7.43 -30.80
CA ARG A 12 -14.84 -6.60 -29.67
C ARG A 12 -13.93 -7.42 -28.75
N GLU A 13 -12.84 -6.79 -28.36
CA GLU A 13 -11.93 -7.41 -27.40
C GLU A 13 -12.35 -7.00 -26.00
N LYS A 14 -12.20 -7.96 -25.08
CA LYS A 14 -12.43 -7.66 -23.67
C LYS A 14 -11.43 -6.64 -23.20
N VAL A 15 -11.92 -5.64 -22.46
CA VAL A 15 -11.02 -4.67 -21.84
C VAL A 15 -10.15 -5.39 -20.82
N THR A 16 -8.85 -5.20 -20.96
CA THR A 16 -7.90 -5.74 -20.00
C THR A 16 -7.57 -4.68 -18.96
N TYR A 17 -7.39 -5.12 -17.74
CA TYR A 17 -7.12 -4.22 -16.63
C TYR A 17 -5.68 -4.34 -16.19
N LYS A 18 -5.05 -3.20 -15.94
CA LYS A 18 -3.73 -3.16 -15.34
C LYS A 18 -3.87 -3.08 -13.82
N SER A 19 -2.88 -3.59 -13.12
CA SER A 19 -2.83 -3.47 -11.68
C SER A 19 -2.81 -2.00 -11.27
N THR A 20 -3.57 -1.64 -10.24
CA THR A 20 -3.51 -0.31 -9.66
C THR A 20 -2.31 -0.13 -8.75
N SER A 21 -1.53 -1.21 -8.53
CA SER A 21 -0.34 -1.18 -7.68
C SER A 21 0.88 -1.60 -8.48
N PRO A 22 1.33 -0.79 -9.46
CA PRO A 22 2.41 -1.20 -10.36
C PRO A 22 3.74 -1.47 -9.65
N ALA A 23 4.00 -0.81 -8.53
CA ALA A 23 5.24 -1.02 -7.79
C ALA A 23 5.34 -2.42 -7.20
N MET A 24 4.22 -3.12 -7.05
CA MET A 24 4.19 -4.49 -6.54
C MET A 24 4.44 -5.54 -7.61
N GLN A 25 4.52 -5.13 -8.89
CA GLN A 25 4.62 -6.04 -10.01
C GLN A 25 6.06 -6.30 -10.43
N LYS A 26 7.01 -5.61 -9.84
CA LYS A 26 8.41 -5.70 -10.25
C LYS A 26 9.31 -5.98 -9.07
N GLY A 27 10.29 -6.86 -9.29
CA GLY A 27 11.37 -7.09 -8.34
C GLY A 27 12.69 -6.70 -8.97
N MET A 28 13.78 -7.01 -8.29
CA MET A 28 15.10 -6.69 -8.80
C MET A 28 16.07 -7.83 -8.51
N ASN A 29 16.81 -8.21 -9.54
CA ASN A 29 17.90 -9.17 -9.39
C ASN A 29 19.16 -8.39 -9.09
N THR A 30 19.60 -8.40 -7.84
CA THR A 30 20.75 -7.62 -7.41
C THR A 30 22.08 -8.13 -7.97
N LEU A 31 22.17 -9.43 -8.27
CA LEU A 31 23.38 -9.99 -8.85
C LEU A 31 23.59 -9.52 -10.27
N LYS A 32 22.52 -9.38 -11.05
CA LYS A 32 22.59 -8.95 -12.44
C LYS A 32 22.18 -7.49 -12.62
N ASN A 33 21.77 -6.81 -11.57
CA ASN A 33 21.31 -5.41 -11.61
C ASN A 33 20.19 -5.21 -12.63
N ARG A 34 19.27 -6.16 -12.71
CA ARG A 34 18.12 -6.11 -13.64
C ARG A 34 16.80 -6.15 -12.89
N GLU A 35 15.82 -5.50 -13.48
CA GLU A 35 14.45 -5.66 -13.00
C GLU A 35 13.94 -7.04 -13.36
N THR A 36 13.14 -7.61 -12.48
CA THR A 36 12.45 -8.88 -12.74
C THR A 36 10.94 -8.63 -12.70
N ASN A 37 10.20 -9.44 -13.46
CA ASN A 37 8.75 -9.39 -13.44
C ASN A 37 8.26 -10.32 -12.34
N LEU A 38 8.17 -9.77 -11.13
CA LEU A 38 7.78 -10.54 -9.96
C LEU A 38 6.62 -9.85 -9.26
N SER A 39 5.44 -10.46 -9.37
CA SER A 39 4.27 -9.96 -8.65
C SER A 39 4.35 -10.38 -7.20
N SER A 40 4.19 -9.43 -6.30
CA SER A 40 4.20 -9.71 -4.87
C SER A 40 3.07 -8.94 -4.21
N PRO A 41 2.40 -9.53 -3.21
CA PRO A 41 1.35 -8.81 -2.50
C PRO A 41 1.89 -7.72 -1.59
N GLN A 42 3.16 -7.79 -1.22
CA GLN A 42 3.78 -6.85 -0.29
C GLN A 42 5.23 -6.59 -0.70
N LYS A 43 5.70 -5.41 -0.37
CA LYS A 43 7.09 -5.01 -0.60
C LYS A 43 7.64 -4.27 0.61
N ARG A 44 8.90 -4.48 0.88
CA ARG A 44 9.60 -3.76 1.93
C ARG A 44 10.20 -2.47 1.37
N GLY A 45 10.23 -1.45 2.19
CA GLY A 45 10.85 -0.19 1.81
C GLY A 45 11.29 0.61 3.00
N VAL A 46 11.93 1.73 2.72
CA VAL A 46 12.42 2.65 3.74
C VAL A 46 11.69 3.98 3.58
N CYS A 47 11.19 4.53 4.67
CA CYS A 47 10.52 5.83 4.64
C CYS A 47 11.52 6.93 4.33
N THR A 48 11.27 7.69 3.28
CA THR A 48 12.10 8.85 2.93
C THR A 48 11.53 10.13 3.53
N ALA A 49 10.23 10.17 3.77
CA ALA A 49 9.56 11.29 4.42
C ALA A 49 8.27 10.81 5.04
N VAL A 50 7.91 11.36 6.19
CA VAL A 50 6.64 11.08 6.85
C VAL A 50 5.91 12.38 6.99
N ARG A 51 4.70 12.47 6.43
CA ARG A 51 3.94 13.71 6.34
C ARG A 51 2.46 13.48 6.59
N THR A 52 1.71 14.57 6.57
CA THR A 52 0.26 14.52 6.56
C THR A 52 -0.23 15.11 5.25
N SER A 53 -1.42 14.72 4.84
CA SER A 53 -2.04 15.19 3.62
C SER A 53 -3.53 15.43 3.87
N THR A 54 -4.07 16.49 3.27
CA THR A 54 -5.51 16.72 3.32
C THR A 54 -6.21 15.83 2.28
N PRO A 55 -7.39 15.28 2.62
CA PRO A 55 -8.13 14.49 1.65
C PRO A 55 -8.83 15.37 0.62
N LYS A 56 -9.41 14.72 -0.38
CA LYS A 56 -10.23 15.41 -1.36
C LYS A 56 -11.48 15.98 -0.73
N LYS A 57 -11.98 17.08 -1.30
CA LYS A 57 -13.30 17.58 -0.93
C LYS A 57 -14.37 16.50 -1.16
N PRO A 58 -15.39 16.39 -0.34
CA PRO A 58 -15.78 17.27 0.77
C PRO A 58 -15.18 16.92 2.13
N ASN A 59 -14.25 16.00 2.18
CA ASN A 59 -13.67 15.54 3.44
C ASN A 59 -12.59 16.51 3.93
N SER A 60 -12.39 16.52 5.24
CA SER A 60 -11.37 17.35 5.86
C SER A 60 -10.74 16.58 7.03
N ALA A 61 -9.44 16.49 7.03
CA ALA A 61 -8.67 15.82 8.08
C ALA A 61 -7.19 15.98 7.78
N LEU A 62 -6.36 15.52 8.69
CA LEU A 62 -4.93 15.36 8.43
C LEU A 62 -4.65 13.85 8.32
N ARG A 63 -4.53 13.37 7.10
CA ARG A 63 -4.24 11.96 6.84
C ARG A 63 -2.73 11.73 6.92
N LYS A 64 -2.33 10.69 7.62
CA LYS A 64 -0.90 10.38 7.80
C LYS A 64 -0.43 9.57 6.62
N ILE A 65 0.60 10.06 5.94
CA ILE A 65 1.19 9.36 4.79
C ILE A 65 2.70 9.31 4.96
N ALA A 66 3.32 8.40 4.22
CA ALA A 66 4.77 8.29 4.18
C ALA A 66 5.21 8.08 2.75
N ARG A 67 6.31 8.70 2.40
CA ARG A 67 6.97 8.44 1.14
C ARG A 67 7.94 7.30 1.37
N VAL A 68 7.82 6.22 0.62
CA VAL A 68 8.57 5.00 0.85
C VAL A 68 9.34 4.62 -0.40
N ARG A 69 10.63 4.38 -0.24
CA ARG A 69 11.48 3.86 -1.30
C ARG A 69 11.55 2.36 -1.17
N LEU A 70 11.05 1.65 -2.17
CA LEU A 70 10.97 0.20 -2.13
C LEU A 70 12.29 -0.46 -2.51
N THR A 71 12.42 -1.73 -2.16
CA THR A 71 13.63 -2.49 -2.49
C THR A 71 13.83 -2.66 -3.99
N ASN A 72 12.78 -2.52 -4.79
CA ASN A 72 12.89 -2.55 -6.25
C ASN A 72 13.24 -1.20 -6.88
N GLY A 73 13.53 -0.18 -6.06
CA GLY A 73 13.91 1.14 -6.53
C GLY A 73 12.78 2.12 -6.73
N TYR A 74 11.54 1.67 -6.68
CA TYR A 74 10.38 2.56 -6.83
C TYR A 74 10.13 3.35 -5.56
N GLU A 75 9.77 4.60 -5.73
CA GLU A 75 9.38 5.45 -4.61
C GLU A 75 7.89 5.73 -4.69
N VAL A 76 7.16 5.41 -3.62
CA VAL A 76 5.71 5.51 -3.61
C VAL A 76 5.23 6.22 -2.35
N THR A 77 4.01 6.74 -2.42
CA THR A 77 3.34 7.32 -1.25
C THR A 77 2.38 6.28 -0.69
N ALA A 78 2.53 5.98 0.59
CA ALA A 78 1.70 4.98 1.26
C ALA A 78 0.99 5.61 2.45
N TYR A 79 -0.23 5.14 2.70
CA TYR A 79 -1.03 5.60 3.83
C TYR A 79 -0.66 4.83 5.09
N ILE A 80 -0.58 5.55 6.20
CA ILE A 80 -0.34 4.93 7.51
C ILE A 80 -1.69 4.76 8.19
N PRO A 81 -2.25 3.53 8.24
CA PRO A 81 -3.57 3.32 8.82
C PRO A 81 -3.55 3.34 10.35
N GLY A 82 -4.71 3.64 10.92
CA GLY A 82 -4.92 3.61 12.36
C GLY A 82 -4.61 4.93 13.04
N ILE A 83 -4.75 4.93 14.34
CA ILE A 83 -4.54 6.11 15.17
C ILE A 83 -3.10 6.14 15.68
N GLY A 84 -2.37 7.17 15.30
CA GLY A 84 -1.00 7.35 15.73
C GLY A 84 -0.02 6.38 15.10
N HIS A 85 1.25 6.74 15.10
CA HIS A 85 2.31 5.90 14.59
C HIS A 85 3.65 6.33 15.19
N ASN A 86 4.64 5.46 15.05
CA ASN A 86 5.99 5.74 15.50
C ASN A 86 6.97 5.90 14.34
N LEU A 87 6.47 6.07 13.13
CA LEU A 87 7.30 6.12 11.95
C LEU A 87 8.00 7.47 11.81
N GLN A 88 9.20 7.42 11.29
CA GLN A 88 10.00 8.60 11.01
C GLN A 88 10.85 8.33 9.79
N GLU A 89 11.59 9.33 9.36
CA GLU A 89 12.52 9.17 8.25
C GLU A 89 13.49 8.02 8.53
N HIS A 90 13.73 7.20 7.51
CA HIS A 90 14.59 6.00 7.56
C HIS A 90 13.99 4.81 8.29
N SER A 91 12.72 4.86 8.68
CA SER A 91 12.05 3.68 9.22
C SER A 91 11.84 2.65 8.12
N VAL A 92 12.07 1.38 8.45
CA VAL A 92 11.83 0.28 7.52
C VAL A 92 10.40 -0.20 7.67
N VAL A 93 9.67 -0.24 6.57
CA VAL A 93 8.24 -0.60 6.58
C VAL A 93 7.95 -1.59 5.48
N MET A 94 6.80 -2.24 5.61
CA MET A 94 6.27 -3.10 4.56
C MET A 94 4.97 -2.50 4.06
N ILE A 95 4.83 -2.43 2.75
CA ILE A 95 3.61 -1.88 2.14
C ILE A 95 2.86 -2.94 1.38
N ARG A 96 1.56 -2.71 1.21
CA ARG A 96 0.68 -3.55 0.40
C ARG A 96 -0.10 -2.68 -0.57
N GLY A 97 -0.67 -3.31 -1.59
CA GLY A 97 -1.56 -2.61 -2.50
C GLY A 97 -2.84 -2.19 -1.81
N GLY A 98 -3.55 -1.28 -2.43
CA GLY A 98 -4.79 -0.72 -1.91
C GLY A 98 -4.70 0.79 -1.83
N ARG A 99 -5.50 1.47 -2.62
CA ARG A 99 -5.46 2.93 -2.63
C ARG A 99 -6.35 3.52 -1.56
N VAL A 100 -6.04 4.77 -1.23
CA VAL A 100 -6.90 5.57 -0.36
C VAL A 100 -7.69 6.51 -1.26
N LYS A 101 -9.00 6.32 -1.31
CA LYS A 101 -9.87 7.08 -2.21
C LYS A 101 -9.84 8.58 -1.90
N ASP A 102 -9.72 8.94 -0.64
CA ASP A 102 -9.68 10.33 -0.19
C ASP A 102 -8.39 11.07 -0.57
N LEU A 103 -7.32 10.33 -0.84
CA LEU A 103 -6.02 10.94 -1.05
C LEU A 103 -5.56 10.69 -2.48
N PRO A 104 -5.31 11.75 -3.25
CA PRO A 104 -4.82 11.58 -4.61
C PRO A 104 -3.39 11.03 -4.62
N GLY A 105 -3.14 10.06 -5.51
CA GLY A 105 -1.81 9.49 -5.68
C GLY A 105 -1.38 8.50 -4.62
N VAL A 106 -2.20 8.22 -3.63
CA VAL A 106 -1.87 7.23 -2.58
C VAL A 106 -2.49 5.90 -2.98
N ARG A 107 -1.66 4.99 -3.45
CA ARG A 107 -2.08 3.68 -3.96
C ARG A 107 -1.73 2.51 -3.05
N TYR A 108 -1.10 2.79 -1.93
CA TYR A 108 -0.54 1.75 -1.07
C TYR A 108 -0.84 2.04 0.38
N HIS A 109 -0.76 1.01 1.20
CA HIS A 109 -0.91 1.12 2.65
C HIS A 109 0.32 0.53 3.33
N ILE A 110 0.73 1.12 4.42
CA ILE A 110 1.77 0.55 5.28
C ILE A 110 1.11 -0.51 6.18
N ILE A 111 1.75 -1.68 6.28
CA ILE A 111 1.25 -2.75 7.13
C ILE A 111 1.69 -2.48 8.57
N ARG A 112 0.70 -2.34 9.46
CA ARG A 112 0.99 -2.09 10.88
C ARG A 112 1.39 -3.39 11.57
N GLY A 113 2.29 -3.27 12.52
CA GLY A 113 2.72 -4.42 13.32
C GLY A 113 3.86 -5.22 12.70
N THR A 114 4.48 -4.71 11.63
CA THR A 114 5.62 -5.36 10.97
C THR A 114 6.81 -4.40 10.94
N LEU A 115 7.99 -4.95 10.98
CA LEU A 115 9.24 -4.17 10.88
C LEU A 115 9.20 -3.00 11.87
N ASP A 116 9.45 -1.77 11.40
CA ASP A 116 9.47 -0.59 12.27
C ASP A 116 8.10 0.02 12.54
N ALA A 117 7.06 -0.45 11.87
CA ALA A 117 5.71 0.06 12.07
C ALA A 117 5.02 -0.73 13.18
N GLN A 118 4.88 -0.09 14.33
CA GLN A 118 4.18 -0.72 15.46
C GLN A 118 2.68 -0.82 15.18
N GLY A 119 2.04 -1.79 15.84
CA GLY A 119 0.60 -1.90 15.78
C GLY A 119 -0.07 -0.74 16.50
N VAL A 120 -1.37 -0.58 16.25
CA VAL A 120 -2.15 0.47 16.91
C VAL A 120 -2.37 0.07 18.37
N ALA A 121 -1.99 0.97 19.27
CA ALA A 121 -2.12 0.72 20.72
C ALA A 121 -3.60 0.70 21.12
N ASN A 122 -3.92 -0.19 22.04
CA ASN A 122 -5.26 -0.28 22.67
C ASN A 122 -6.39 -0.54 21.67
N ARG A 123 -6.07 -1.08 20.53
CA ARG A 123 -7.09 -1.41 19.52
C ARG A 123 -7.69 -2.79 19.82
N MET A 124 -9.01 -2.86 19.87
CA MET A 124 -9.73 -4.09 20.21
C MET A 124 -10.49 -4.69 19.03
N GLN A 125 -10.89 -3.86 18.08
CA GLN A 125 -11.65 -4.31 16.91
C GLN A 125 -10.80 -4.23 15.65
N GLY A 126 -10.93 -5.24 14.78
CA GLY A 126 -10.18 -5.28 13.53
C GLY A 126 -8.68 -5.30 13.74
N ARG A 127 -8.22 -6.00 14.76
CA ARG A 127 -6.82 -5.96 15.18
C ARG A 127 -5.84 -6.42 14.10
N SER A 128 -6.25 -7.38 13.29
CA SER A 128 -5.37 -7.88 12.23
C SER A 128 -5.06 -6.83 11.15
N LYS A 129 -5.98 -5.91 10.94
CA LYS A 129 -5.79 -4.83 9.95
C LYS A 129 -4.84 -3.76 10.46
N TYR A 130 -4.68 -3.64 11.77
CA TYR A 130 -3.90 -2.57 12.37
C TYR A 130 -2.72 -3.08 13.19
N GLY A 131 -2.42 -4.36 13.08
CA GLY A 131 -1.26 -4.95 13.72
C GLY A 131 -1.34 -5.01 15.23
N ALA A 132 -2.53 -4.96 15.80
CA ALA A 132 -2.69 -5.02 17.25
C ALA A 132 -2.69 -6.47 17.72
N LYS A 133 -1.98 -6.72 18.80
CA LYS A 133 -1.92 -8.06 19.38
C LYS A 133 -3.19 -8.36 20.16
N ARG A 134 -3.52 -9.65 20.23
CA ARG A 134 -4.65 -10.08 21.03
C ARG A 134 -4.40 -9.73 22.51
N PRO A 135 -5.39 -9.14 23.19
CA PRO A 135 -5.21 -8.89 24.61
C PRO A 135 -4.96 -10.21 25.34
N LYS A 136 -4.00 -10.21 26.24
CA LYS A 136 -3.75 -11.40 27.04
C LYS A 136 -4.93 -11.62 27.97
N ALA A 137 -5.42 -12.84 27.98
CA ALA A 137 -6.50 -13.17 28.89
C ALA A 137 -6.02 -12.97 30.32
N ALA A 138 -6.71 -12.12 30.96
CA ALA A 138 -6.47 -11.84 32.36
C ALA A 138 -5.11 -12.25 32.84
N LYS A 139 -4.41 -12.06 32.45
CA LYS A 139 -3.29 -12.53 32.72
C LYS A 139 -3.05 -12.47 33.90
N LYS A 140 -3.70 -12.80 33.74
CA LYS A 140 -3.74 -12.89 34.34
C LYS A 140 -2.98 -12.78 35.01
N LYS A 141 -2.90 -12.23 35.15
CA LYS A 141 -2.18 -12.10 35.65
C LYS A 141 -1.83 -11.99 35.99
#